data_a4f504f0fec33b06c04def5d98a0a10e
#
_entry.id   a4f504f0fec33b06c04def5d98a0a10e
#
_cell.length_a   1.000
_cell.length_b   1.000
_cell.length_c   1.000
_cell.angle_alpha   90.00
_cell.angle_beta   90.00
_cell.angle_gamma   90.00
#
_symmetry.space_group_name_H-M   'P 1'
#
loop_
_entity.id
_entity.type
_entity.pdbx_description
1 polymer ?
#
loop_
_entity_poly.entity_id
_entity_poly.type
_entity_poly.pdbx_seq_one_letter_code
_entity_poly.pdbx_strand_id
1 'polypeptide(L)'
;MANVVFQGPAALTLDGKGRIAMPARHRELLAAMGVHQLTVTKHPEGSLLIFPRPAWEYFRDRVASLPMDSSGWKRVFLGNAMDVDIDASSRVLIAPELRASAGLVRDVMLLGMGSHFELWDAERHAAHEAAVMQSPMPDSLKQFSF
;
A
#
# COMPACT_ATOMS: atom_id res chain seq x y z
N MET A 1 9.36 -3.40 -23.40
CA MET A 1 8.13 -3.58 -22.62
C MET A 1 8.00 -2.41 -21.66
N ALA A 2 6.89 -1.72 -21.70
CA ALA A 2 6.64 -0.63 -20.76
C ALA A 2 6.42 -1.18 -19.37
N ASN A 3 7.13 -0.66 -18.38
CA ASN A 3 6.89 -0.99 -16.98
C ASN A 3 5.62 -0.30 -16.51
N VAL A 4 4.73 -1.06 -15.86
CA VAL A 4 3.57 -0.47 -15.20
C VAL A 4 4.02 0.12 -13.88
N VAL A 5 3.76 1.42 -13.70
CA VAL A 5 4.15 2.14 -12.50
C VAL A 5 2.92 2.86 -11.94
N PHE A 6 2.59 2.54 -10.70
CA PHE A 6 1.54 3.26 -9.98
C PHE A 6 2.16 4.49 -9.32
N GLN A 7 1.53 5.65 -9.50
CA GLN A 7 2.02 6.88 -8.90
C GLN A 7 0.87 7.83 -8.61
N GLY A 8 1.12 8.75 -7.70
CA GLY A 8 0.21 9.83 -7.38
C GLY A 8 -0.74 9.52 -6.24
N PRO A 9 -1.30 10.59 -5.64
CA PRO A 9 -2.22 10.48 -4.52
C PRO A 9 -3.67 10.40 -5.00
N ALA A 10 -4.50 9.73 -4.20
CA ALA A 10 -5.95 9.76 -4.36
C ALA A 10 -6.59 9.86 -2.98
N ALA A 11 -7.34 10.94 -2.76
CA ALA A 11 -8.15 11.11 -1.55
C ALA A 11 -9.42 10.29 -1.74
N LEU A 12 -9.65 9.34 -0.84
CA LEU A 12 -10.77 8.41 -0.90
C LEU A 12 -11.51 8.40 0.42
N THR A 13 -12.69 7.81 0.41
CA THR A 13 -13.51 7.62 1.60
C THR A 13 -13.82 6.14 1.77
N LEU A 14 -13.60 5.61 2.96
CA LEU A 14 -14.08 4.27 3.29
C LEU A 14 -15.61 4.28 3.33
N ASP A 15 -16.24 3.29 2.71
CA ASP A 15 -17.69 3.14 2.84
C ASP A 15 -18.04 2.48 4.19
N GLY A 16 -19.33 2.32 4.47
CA GLY A 16 -19.81 1.75 5.73
C GLY A 16 -19.36 0.32 5.99
N LYS A 17 -18.90 -0.40 4.95
CA LYS A 17 -18.39 -1.77 5.06
C LYS A 17 -16.88 -1.85 5.08
N GLY A 18 -16.18 -0.71 5.02
CA GLY A 18 -14.72 -0.67 5.03
C GLY A 18 -14.09 -0.89 3.67
N ARG A 19 -14.78 -0.54 2.58
CA ARG A 19 -14.25 -0.67 1.23
C ARG A 19 -13.84 0.70 0.69
N ILE A 20 -12.80 0.69 -0.17
CA ILE A 20 -12.40 1.85 -0.96
C ILE A 20 -12.71 1.58 -2.42
N ALA A 21 -13.04 2.63 -3.18
CA ALA A 21 -13.18 2.55 -4.62
C ALA A 21 -11.82 2.77 -5.27
N MET A 22 -11.34 1.81 -6.04
CA MET A 22 -10.06 1.95 -6.74
C MET A 22 -10.18 3.03 -7.82
N PRO A 23 -9.31 4.07 -7.80
CA PRO A 23 -9.35 5.12 -8.82
C PRO A 23 -9.21 4.58 -10.23
N ALA A 24 -9.89 5.23 -11.18
CA ALA A 24 -9.94 4.78 -12.57
C ALA A 24 -8.58 4.54 -13.19
N ARG A 25 -7.61 5.44 -12.97
CA ARG A 25 -6.26 5.30 -13.54
C ARG A 25 -5.54 4.05 -13.07
N HIS A 26 -5.71 3.68 -11.78
CA HIS A 26 -5.10 2.47 -11.22
C HIS A 26 -5.87 1.23 -11.64
N ARG A 27 -7.19 1.33 -11.67
CA ARG A 27 -8.06 0.24 -12.11
C ARG A 27 -7.76 -0.17 -13.55
N GLU A 28 -7.56 0.80 -14.43
CA GLU A 28 -7.21 0.55 -15.83
C GLU A 28 -5.87 -0.15 -15.97
N LEU A 29 -4.86 0.27 -15.20
CA LEU A 29 -3.55 -0.36 -15.21
C LEU A 29 -3.63 -1.80 -14.70
N LEU A 30 -4.36 -2.02 -13.60
CA LEU A 30 -4.54 -3.36 -13.05
C LEU A 30 -5.26 -4.27 -14.03
N ALA A 31 -6.31 -3.79 -14.70
CA ALA A 31 -7.03 -4.55 -15.71
C ALA A 31 -6.13 -4.90 -16.90
N ALA A 32 -5.31 -3.96 -17.35
CA ALA A 32 -4.36 -4.20 -18.44
C ALA A 32 -3.29 -5.25 -18.07
N MET A 33 -2.96 -5.37 -16.79
CA MET A 33 -2.06 -6.40 -16.28
C MET A 33 -2.75 -7.75 -16.06
N GLY A 34 -4.08 -7.80 -16.20
CA GLY A 34 -4.85 -9.01 -15.86
C GLY A 34 -4.91 -9.29 -14.36
N VAL A 35 -4.76 -8.26 -13.53
CA VAL A 35 -4.73 -8.41 -12.07
C VAL A 35 -6.10 -8.10 -11.49
N HIS A 36 -6.70 -9.08 -10.79
CA HIS A 36 -8.00 -8.96 -10.14
C HIS A 36 -7.91 -9.17 -8.63
N GLN A 37 -6.74 -9.56 -8.13
CA GLN A 37 -6.51 -9.84 -6.71
C GLN A 37 -5.37 -8.98 -6.18
N LEU A 38 -5.58 -8.44 -4.99
CA LEU A 38 -4.59 -7.66 -4.25
C LEU A 38 -4.26 -8.37 -2.94
N THR A 39 -3.13 -8.02 -2.35
CA THR A 39 -2.78 -8.45 -1.00
C THR A 39 -2.46 -7.22 -0.16
N VAL A 40 -3.09 -7.13 0.99
CA VAL A 40 -2.95 -6.00 1.92
C VAL A 40 -2.20 -6.47 3.16
N THR A 41 -1.21 -5.71 3.59
CA THR A 41 -0.48 -5.99 4.81
C THR A 41 -0.05 -4.70 5.49
N LYS A 42 0.61 -4.81 6.64
CA LYS A 42 1.02 -3.65 7.43
C LYS A 42 2.31 -3.04 6.90
N HIS A 43 2.37 -1.72 6.93
CA HIS A 43 3.56 -0.96 6.64
C HIS A 43 4.28 -0.61 7.96
N PRO A 44 5.62 -0.63 8.00
CA PRO A 44 6.36 -0.29 9.22
C PRO A 44 6.04 1.09 9.82
N GLU A 45 5.60 2.02 9.02
CA GLU A 45 5.30 3.39 9.46
C GLU A 45 3.85 3.57 9.91
N GLY A 46 3.08 2.49 10.07
CA GLY A 46 1.74 2.53 10.60
C GLY A 46 0.63 2.71 9.59
N SER A 47 0.94 2.65 8.30
CA SER A 47 -0.05 2.61 7.22
C SER A 47 -0.24 1.17 6.73
N LEU A 48 -0.83 0.99 5.55
CA LEU A 48 -0.98 -0.30 4.91
C LEU A 48 -0.26 -0.32 3.57
N LEU A 49 0.28 -1.50 3.23
CA LEU A 49 0.79 -1.80 1.90
C LEU A 49 -0.28 -2.57 1.14
N ILE A 50 -0.52 -2.19 -0.11
CA ILE A 50 -1.44 -2.91 -0.99
C ILE A 50 -0.67 -3.29 -2.25
N PHE A 51 -0.54 -4.60 -2.47
CA PHE A 51 0.21 -5.14 -3.60
C PHE A 51 -0.72 -5.76 -4.62
N PRO A 52 -0.54 -5.46 -5.92
CA PRO A 52 -1.01 -6.37 -6.97
C PRO A 52 -0.42 -7.76 -6.74
N ARG A 53 -1.18 -8.81 -7.03
CA ARG A 53 -0.76 -10.18 -6.68
C ARG A 53 0.66 -10.54 -7.16
N PRO A 54 1.09 -10.25 -8.40
CA PRO A 54 2.46 -10.55 -8.81
C PRO A 54 3.53 -9.82 -8.00
N ALA A 55 3.29 -8.54 -7.67
CA ALA A 55 4.22 -7.77 -6.85
C ALA A 55 4.29 -8.31 -5.42
N TRP A 56 3.14 -8.77 -4.88
CA TRP A 56 3.09 -9.40 -3.57
C TRP A 56 3.96 -10.65 -3.54
N GLU A 57 3.85 -11.51 -4.54
CA GLU A 57 4.63 -12.75 -4.57
C GLU A 57 6.13 -12.48 -4.57
N TYR A 58 6.57 -11.47 -5.30
CA TYR A 58 7.97 -11.06 -5.31
C TYR A 58 8.41 -10.55 -3.93
N PHE A 59 7.63 -9.67 -3.32
CA PHE A 59 7.91 -9.14 -1.98
C PHE A 59 7.89 -10.25 -0.93
N ARG A 60 6.87 -11.11 -0.97
CA ARG A 60 6.72 -12.24 -0.07
C ARG A 60 7.96 -13.14 -0.07
N ASP A 61 8.45 -13.48 -1.25
CA ASP A 61 9.59 -14.40 -1.38
C ASP A 61 10.86 -13.74 -0.82
N ARG A 62 11.03 -12.45 -1.03
CA ARG A 62 12.17 -11.71 -0.46
C ARG A 62 12.11 -11.66 1.05
N VAL A 63 10.95 -11.37 1.62
CA VAL A 63 10.77 -11.36 3.07
C VAL A 63 10.99 -12.73 3.67
N ALA A 64 10.47 -13.78 3.03
CA ALA A 64 10.62 -15.16 3.50
C ALA A 64 12.09 -15.59 3.55
N SER A 65 12.95 -15.03 2.70
CA SER A 65 14.37 -15.38 2.65
C SER A 65 15.22 -14.61 3.66
N LEU A 66 14.66 -13.69 4.45
CA LEU A 66 15.40 -12.95 5.44
C LEU A 66 15.89 -13.86 6.58
N PRO A 67 17.02 -13.49 7.23
CA PRO A 67 17.54 -14.26 8.36
C PRO A 67 16.58 -14.34 9.55
N MET A 68 16.85 -15.26 10.47
CA MET A 68 15.99 -15.46 11.65
C MET A 68 15.93 -14.27 12.59
N ASP A 69 16.93 -13.41 12.62
CA ASP A 69 16.89 -12.19 13.40
C ASP A 69 15.82 -11.20 12.92
N SER A 70 15.30 -11.41 11.71
CA SER A 70 14.21 -10.63 11.13
C SER A 70 12.82 -11.26 11.35
N SER A 71 12.70 -12.27 12.21
CA SER A 71 11.43 -12.99 12.42
C SER A 71 10.28 -12.09 12.85
N GLY A 72 10.56 -11.05 13.64
CA GLY A 72 9.54 -10.06 14.03
C GLY A 72 8.93 -9.36 12.82
N TRP A 73 9.75 -8.91 11.89
CA TRP A 73 9.28 -8.26 10.67
C TRP A 73 8.62 -9.22 9.69
N LYS A 74 9.06 -10.49 9.64
CA LYS A 74 8.36 -11.51 8.87
C LYS A 74 6.92 -11.68 9.35
N ARG A 75 6.72 -11.67 10.68
CA ARG A 75 5.36 -11.76 11.25
C ARG A 75 4.53 -10.54 10.90
N VAL A 76 5.12 -9.34 10.92
CA VAL A 76 4.41 -8.12 10.54
C VAL A 76 3.95 -8.19 9.08
N PHE A 77 4.85 -8.50 8.17
CA PHE A 77 4.54 -8.50 6.73
C PHE A 77 3.73 -9.72 6.29
N LEU A 78 4.19 -10.91 6.62
CA LEU A 78 3.55 -12.15 6.15
C LEU A 78 2.39 -12.57 7.04
N GLY A 79 2.58 -12.42 8.36
CA GLY A 79 1.58 -12.85 9.34
C GLY A 79 0.29 -12.03 9.31
N ASN A 80 0.32 -10.82 8.78
CA ASN A 80 -0.86 -9.94 8.68
C ASN A 80 -1.40 -9.81 7.26
N ALA A 81 -0.80 -10.48 6.30
CA ALA A 81 -1.20 -10.35 4.90
C ALA A 81 -2.57 -10.97 4.66
N MET A 82 -3.44 -10.24 3.96
CA MET A 82 -4.77 -10.68 3.61
C MET A 82 -5.04 -10.44 2.12
N ASP A 83 -5.42 -11.50 1.42
CA ASP A 83 -5.78 -11.41 0.02
C ASP A 83 -7.20 -10.86 -0.11
N VAL A 84 -7.43 -10.03 -1.12
CA VAL A 84 -8.74 -9.47 -1.40
C VAL A 84 -8.93 -9.35 -2.92
N ASP A 85 -10.14 -9.68 -3.37
CA ASP A 85 -10.49 -9.49 -4.78
C ASP A 85 -11.00 -8.07 -4.99
N ILE A 86 -10.69 -7.52 -6.16
CA ILE A 86 -11.33 -6.28 -6.62
C ILE A 86 -12.73 -6.67 -7.09
N ASP A 87 -13.78 -6.12 -6.47
CA ASP A 87 -15.14 -6.52 -6.78
C ASP A 87 -15.63 -5.95 -8.12
N ALA A 88 -16.84 -6.35 -8.53
CA ALA A 88 -17.40 -5.93 -9.82
C ALA A 88 -17.60 -4.41 -9.93
N SER A 89 -17.68 -3.70 -8.82
CA SER A 89 -17.78 -2.24 -8.77
C SER A 89 -16.42 -1.58 -8.53
N SER A 90 -15.33 -2.32 -8.68
CA SER A 90 -13.96 -1.86 -8.50
C SER A 90 -13.66 -1.39 -7.07
N ARG A 91 -14.31 -2.00 -6.09
CA ARG A 91 -14.08 -1.72 -4.67
C ARG A 91 -13.19 -2.78 -4.06
N VAL A 92 -12.44 -2.37 -3.05
CA VAL A 92 -11.50 -3.23 -2.33
C VAL A 92 -11.85 -3.18 -0.85
N LEU A 93 -12.13 -4.33 -0.26
CA LEU A 93 -12.43 -4.43 1.17
C LEU A 93 -11.12 -4.42 1.96
N ILE A 94 -11.04 -3.50 2.93
CA ILE A 94 -9.94 -3.48 3.88
C ILE A 94 -10.42 -4.17 5.16
N ALA A 95 -9.77 -5.26 5.53
CA ALA A 95 -10.18 -6.05 6.69
C ALA A 95 -10.20 -5.20 7.98
N PRO A 96 -11.14 -5.45 8.91
CA PRO A 96 -11.27 -4.65 10.12
C PRO A 96 -9.97 -4.55 10.94
N GLU A 97 -9.22 -5.64 11.05
CA GLU A 97 -7.96 -5.68 11.79
C GLU A 97 -6.91 -4.77 11.18
N LEU A 98 -6.85 -4.71 9.85
CA LEU A 98 -5.91 -3.85 9.13
C LEU A 98 -6.36 -2.39 9.23
N ARG A 99 -7.66 -2.13 9.12
CA ARG A 99 -8.18 -0.76 9.34
C ARG A 99 -7.83 -0.24 10.72
N ALA A 100 -8.03 -1.06 11.74
CA ALA A 100 -7.71 -0.69 13.12
C ALA A 100 -6.22 -0.41 13.29
N SER A 101 -5.36 -1.27 12.74
CA SER A 101 -3.91 -1.11 12.87
C SER A 101 -3.40 0.18 12.23
N ALA A 102 -4.02 0.63 11.16
CA ALA A 102 -3.62 1.84 10.43
C ALA A 102 -4.41 3.09 10.85
N GLY A 103 -5.34 2.94 11.79
CA GLY A 103 -6.17 4.04 12.27
C GLY A 103 -7.11 4.58 11.20
N LEU A 104 -7.53 3.74 10.25
CA LEU A 104 -8.43 4.16 9.19
C LEU A 104 -9.85 4.22 9.70
N VAL A 105 -10.47 5.40 9.59
CA VAL A 105 -11.84 5.60 10.04
C VAL A 105 -12.75 5.94 8.85
N ARG A 106 -12.42 6.99 8.11
CA ARG A 106 -13.23 7.46 7.00
C ARG A 106 -12.40 8.00 5.86
N ASP A 107 -11.73 9.14 6.07
CA ASP A 107 -10.96 9.79 5.01
C ASP A 107 -9.57 9.17 4.94
N VAL A 108 -9.20 8.68 3.78
CA VAL A 108 -7.96 7.96 3.55
C VAL A 108 -7.23 8.52 2.34
N MET A 109 -5.94 8.27 2.28
CA MET A 109 -5.10 8.64 1.14
C MET A 109 -4.48 7.38 0.56
N LEU A 110 -4.72 7.14 -0.73
CA LEU A 110 -4.08 6.07 -1.47
C LEU A 110 -2.93 6.65 -2.27
N LEU A 111 -1.74 6.09 -2.09
CA LEU A 111 -0.54 6.52 -2.80
C LEU A 111 -0.04 5.43 -3.73
N GLY A 112 0.20 5.78 -5.00
CA GLY A 112 0.92 4.91 -5.91
C GLY A 112 2.41 4.96 -5.61
N MET A 113 3.02 3.80 -5.39
CA MET A 113 4.41 3.68 -4.93
C MET A 113 5.25 2.83 -5.89
N GLY A 114 5.02 2.96 -7.20
CA GLY A 114 5.73 2.19 -8.21
C GLY A 114 5.09 0.83 -8.42
N SER A 115 5.54 -0.20 -7.71
CA SER A 115 5.04 -1.56 -7.84
C SER A 115 3.79 -1.87 -7.02
N HIS A 116 3.43 -0.98 -6.10
CA HIS A 116 2.37 -1.21 -5.12
C HIS A 116 1.76 0.11 -4.68
N PHE A 117 0.88 0.04 -3.68
CA PHE A 117 0.23 1.22 -3.10
C PHE A 117 0.44 1.25 -1.59
N GLU A 118 0.34 2.45 -1.01
CA GLU A 118 0.17 2.63 0.42
C GLU A 118 -1.19 3.25 0.69
N LEU A 119 -1.82 2.82 1.77
CA LEU A 119 -3.10 3.37 2.21
C LEU A 119 -2.92 3.93 3.63
N TRP A 120 -3.21 5.22 3.76
CA TRP A 120 -3.01 5.99 4.99
C TRP A 120 -4.32 6.60 5.47
N ASP A 121 -4.45 6.75 6.78
CA ASP A 121 -5.38 7.74 7.30
C ASP A 121 -4.98 9.12 6.77
N ALA A 122 -5.94 9.91 6.27
CA ALA A 122 -5.62 11.17 5.59
C ALA A 122 -4.88 12.18 6.48
N GLU A 123 -5.29 12.32 7.74
CA GLU A 123 -4.61 13.24 8.67
C GLU A 123 -3.20 12.77 9.02
N ARG A 124 -3.05 11.47 9.29
CA ARG A 124 -1.74 10.89 9.61
C ARG A 124 -0.78 11.01 8.43
N HIS A 125 -1.27 10.83 7.21
CA HIS A 125 -0.46 11.03 6.01
C HIS A 125 0.04 12.47 5.91
N ALA A 126 -0.85 13.45 6.07
CA ALA A 126 -0.48 14.85 5.97
C ALA A 126 0.58 15.23 7.03
N ALA A 127 0.40 14.76 8.27
CA ALA A 127 1.34 15.03 9.35
C ALA A 127 2.70 14.36 9.09
N HIS A 128 2.68 13.12 8.61
CA HIS A 128 3.90 12.37 8.32
C HIS A 128 4.69 13.03 7.17
N GLU A 129 4.01 13.40 6.09
CA GLU A 129 4.65 14.07 4.97
C GLU A 129 5.24 15.42 5.37
N ALA A 130 4.51 16.20 6.18
CA ALA A 130 5.00 17.47 6.68
C ALA A 130 6.29 17.29 7.51
N ALA A 131 6.34 16.25 8.34
CA ALA A 131 7.53 15.94 9.12
C ALA A 131 8.71 15.53 8.24
N VAL A 132 8.45 14.73 7.22
CA VAL A 132 9.49 14.32 6.24
C VAL A 132 10.05 15.54 5.51
N MET A 133 9.18 16.43 5.05
CA MET A 133 9.60 17.64 4.32
C MET A 133 10.46 18.58 5.14
N GLN A 134 10.34 18.53 6.47
CA GLN A 134 11.13 19.36 7.37
C GLN A 134 12.43 18.67 7.84
N SER A 135 12.56 17.37 7.60
CA SER A 135 13.76 16.63 8.00
C SER A 135 14.83 16.71 6.91
N PRO A 136 16.12 16.56 7.27
CA PRO A 136 17.17 16.52 6.25
C PRO A 136 17.04 15.26 5.42
N MET A 137 17.36 15.37 4.13
CA MET A 137 17.35 14.21 3.24
C MET A 137 18.46 13.23 3.64
N PRO A 138 18.18 11.92 3.63
CA PRO A 138 19.22 10.91 3.84
C PRO A 138 20.31 10.99 2.79
N ASP A 139 21.52 10.56 3.16
CA ASP A 139 22.67 10.58 2.25
C ASP A 139 22.41 9.81 0.95
N SER A 140 21.59 8.75 1.01
CA SER A 140 21.22 7.98 -0.17
C SER A 140 20.51 8.81 -1.23
N LEU A 141 19.84 9.91 -0.85
CA LEU A 141 19.13 10.79 -1.78
C LEU A 141 19.99 11.94 -2.31
N LYS A 142 21.11 12.23 -1.67
CA LYS A 142 21.98 13.36 -2.08
C LYS A 142 22.61 13.14 -3.45
N GLN A 143 22.64 11.91 -3.93
CA GLN A 143 23.18 11.56 -5.24
C GLN A 143 22.16 11.66 -6.37
N PHE A 144 20.89 11.87 -6.05
CA PHE A 144 19.87 12.04 -7.08
C PHE A 144 19.96 13.44 -7.69
N SER A 145 19.92 13.50 -9.01
CA SER A 145 19.87 14.77 -9.74
C SER A 145 18.60 14.82 -10.59
N PHE A 146 18.12 16.01 -10.79
CA PHE A 146 16.92 16.27 -11.61
C PHE A 146 17.30 16.70 -13.00
#